data_8150236a0f71447021132502c0878341
#
_entry.id   8150236a0f71447021132502c0878341
#
_cell.length_a   1.000
_cell.length_b   1.000
_cell.length_c   1.000
_cell.angle_alpha   90.00
_cell.angle_beta   90.00
_cell.angle_gamma   90.00
#
_symmetry.space_group_name_H-M   'P 1'
#
loop_
_entity.id
_entity.type
_entity.pdbx_description
1 polymer ?
#
loop_
_entity_poly.entity_id
_entity_poly.type
_entity_poly.pdbx_seq_one_letter_code
_entity_poly.pdbx_strand_id
1 'polypeptide(L)'
;MFVASGVGPYSGQLVHFKVYAPDKIEYAINRYAFETQRHFGILDARLAKQKYMLGDTYTIVDMDVWGWARLMPLGEPAWAKFPNLKRLVDEVSARPAAQRAVALKDKHNFKTEMDDEARRAMFRHLHEKVA
;
A
#
# COMPACT_ATOMS: atom_id res chain seq x y z
N MET A 1 10.84 2.42 11.00
CA MET A 1 10.38 3.81 10.74
C MET A 1 10.09 4.08 9.26
N PHE A 2 10.95 3.64 8.28
CA PHE A 2 10.78 3.99 6.86
C PHE A 2 9.40 3.61 6.28
N VAL A 3 8.90 2.41 6.58
CA VAL A 3 7.58 1.97 6.11
C VAL A 3 6.47 2.82 6.72
N ALA A 4 6.46 2.98 8.04
CA ALA A 4 5.42 3.72 8.76
C ALA A 4 5.44 5.24 8.48
N SER A 5 6.60 5.83 8.20
CA SER A 5 6.73 7.29 7.98
C SER A 5 6.74 7.71 6.50
N GLY A 6 6.91 6.76 5.59
CA GLY A 6 7.01 7.04 4.16
C GLY A 6 6.10 6.17 3.31
N VAL A 7 6.40 4.87 3.24
CA VAL A 7 5.65 3.95 2.36
C VAL A 7 4.15 4.01 2.63
N GLY A 8 3.74 3.82 3.88
CA GLY A 8 2.33 3.84 4.28
C GLY A 8 1.64 5.18 3.97
N PRO A 9 2.13 6.30 4.52
CA PRO A 9 1.50 7.60 4.31
C PRO A 9 1.37 7.98 2.83
N TYR A 10 2.44 7.87 2.03
CA TYR A 10 2.37 8.26 0.62
C TYR A 10 1.48 7.33 -0.21
N SER A 11 1.55 6.02 0.03
CA SER A 11 0.67 5.05 -0.63
C SER A 11 -0.80 5.27 -0.26
N GLY A 12 -1.08 5.55 1.02
CA GLY A 12 -2.42 5.84 1.50
C GLY A 12 -3.01 7.10 0.87
N GLN A 13 -2.22 8.20 0.78
CA GLN A 13 -2.64 9.43 0.13
C GLN A 13 -2.85 9.23 -1.39
N LEU A 14 -1.99 8.45 -2.05
CA LEU A 14 -2.20 8.11 -3.45
C LEU A 14 -3.54 7.42 -3.67
N VAL A 15 -3.85 6.41 -2.85
CA VAL A 15 -5.14 5.71 -2.92
C VAL A 15 -6.30 6.67 -2.66
N HIS A 16 -6.18 7.53 -1.65
CA HIS A 16 -7.21 8.52 -1.35
C HIS A 16 -7.53 9.40 -2.57
N PHE A 17 -6.54 10.10 -3.12
CA PHE A 17 -6.75 11.04 -4.23
C PHE A 17 -7.08 10.35 -5.56
N LYS A 18 -6.57 9.13 -5.77
CA LYS A 18 -6.81 8.38 -7.01
C LYS A 18 -8.15 7.65 -7.03
N VAL A 19 -8.61 7.16 -5.87
CA VAL A 19 -9.78 6.28 -5.78
C VAL A 19 -10.95 6.93 -5.05
N TYR A 20 -10.70 7.48 -3.86
CA TYR A 20 -11.76 7.85 -2.93
C TYR A 20 -12.18 9.32 -3.01
N ALA A 21 -11.27 10.23 -3.29
CA ALA A 21 -11.58 11.66 -3.37
C ALA A 21 -12.68 11.93 -4.40
N PRO A 22 -13.68 12.76 -4.06
CA PRO A 22 -14.77 13.10 -4.97
C PRO A 22 -14.25 13.83 -6.22
N ASP A 23 -13.28 14.73 -6.04
CA ASP A 23 -12.63 15.47 -7.10
C ASP A 23 -11.26 14.88 -7.44
N LYS A 24 -10.95 14.80 -8.73
CA LYS A 24 -9.65 14.35 -9.21
C LYS A 24 -8.68 15.53 -9.24
N ILE A 25 -7.78 15.59 -8.27
CA ILE A 25 -6.74 16.60 -8.15
C ILE A 25 -5.46 16.05 -8.77
N GLU A 26 -5.24 16.31 -10.04
CA GLU A 26 -4.10 15.79 -10.82
C GLU A 26 -2.74 16.04 -10.15
N TYR A 27 -2.54 17.24 -9.60
CA TYR A 27 -1.32 17.57 -8.89
C TYR A 27 -1.09 16.63 -7.68
N ALA A 28 -2.11 16.38 -6.87
CA ALA A 28 -2.01 15.51 -5.70
C ALA A 28 -1.76 14.05 -6.12
N ILE A 29 -2.49 13.57 -7.14
CA ILE A 29 -2.32 12.21 -7.67
C ILE A 29 -0.88 12.02 -8.16
N ASN A 30 -0.36 12.94 -8.98
CA ASN A 30 0.99 12.87 -9.51
C ASN A 30 2.05 12.95 -8.40
N ARG A 31 1.89 13.87 -7.46
CA ARG A 31 2.81 14.02 -6.30
C ARG A 31 2.91 12.73 -5.50
N TYR A 32 1.77 12.15 -5.11
CA TYR A 32 1.77 10.95 -4.28
C TYR A 32 2.17 9.69 -5.07
N ALA A 33 1.86 9.62 -6.37
CA ALA A 33 2.37 8.55 -7.24
C ALA A 33 3.90 8.59 -7.34
N PHE A 34 4.49 9.77 -7.51
CA PHE A 34 5.94 9.96 -7.55
C PHE A 34 6.61 9.52 -6.24
N GLU A 35 6.11 9.98 -5.10
CA GLU A 35 6.65 9.62 -3.79
C GLU A 35 6.48 8.12 -3.48
N THR A 36 5.35 7.53 -3.85
CA THR A 36 5.13 6.08 -3.70
C THR A 36 6.14 5.30 -4.54
N GLN A 37 6.37 5.68 -5.81
CA GLN A 37 7.38 5.05 -6.65
C GLN A 37 8.78 5.19 -6.08
N ARG A 38 9.13 6.38 -5.58
CA ARG A 38 10.43 6.63 -4.96
C ARG A 38 10.67 5.72 -3.75
N HIS A 39 9.67 5.57 -2.88
CA HIS A 39 9.80 4.71 -1.70
C HIS A 39 9.88 3.23 -2.08
N PHE A 40 9.09 2.76 -3.03
CA PHE A 40 9.17 1.39 -3.52
C PHE A 40 10.49 1.11 -4.21
N GLY A 41 11.05 2.08 -4.93
CA GLY A 41 12.38 1.96 -5.53
C GLY A 41 13.51 1.80 -4.49
N ILE A 42 13.40 2.48 -3.35
CA ILE A 42 14.35 2.32 -2.23
C ILE A 42 14.25 0.92 -1.63
N LEU A 43 13.04 0.38 -1.44
CA LEU A 43 12.83 -0.98 -0.95
C LEU A 43 13.38 -2.01 -1.95
N ASP A 44 13.10 -1.83 -3.23
CA ASP A 44 13.57 -2.72 -4.30
C ASP A 44 15.09 -2.74 -4.38
N ALA A 45 15.75 -1.59 -4.38
CA ALA A 45 17.20 -1.46 -4.41
C ALA A 45 17.88 -2.11 -3.19
N ARG A 46 17.24 -2.05 -2.02
CA ARG A 46 17.71 -2.76 -0.82
C ARG A 46 17.60 -4.28 -1.00
N LEU A 47 16.47 -4.76 -1.48
CA LEU A 47 16.20 -6.19 -1.71
C LEU A 47 17.00 -6.79 -2.88
N ALA A 48 17.57 -5.97 -3.75
CA ALA A 48 18.53 -6.43 -4.77
C ALA A 48 19.85 -6.92 -4.15
N LYS A 49 20.18 -6.47 -2.94
CA LYS A 49 21.45 -6.77 -2.26
C LYS A 49 21.31 -7.83 -1.18
N GLN A 50 20.10 -8.19 -0.78
CA GLN A 50 19.85 -9.11 0.33
C GLN A 50 18.46 -9.76 0.20
N LYS A 51 18.28 -10.88 0.87
CA LYS A 51 17.05 -11.68 0.76
C LYS A 51 15.84 -10.97 1.36
N TYR A 52 15.98 -10.43 2.58
CA TYR A 52 14.95 -9.73 3.34
C TYR A 52 15.38 -8.33 3.71
N MET A 53 14.50 -7.53 4.26
CA MET A 53 14.77 -6.11 4.57
C MET A 53 15.94 -5.89 5.54
N LEU A 54 16.23 -6.84 6.42
CA LEU A 54 17.31 -6.77 7.42
C LEU A 54 18.43 -7.83 7.20
N GLY A 55 18.58 -8.35 5.98
CA GLY A 55 19.59 -9.35 5.63
C GLY A 55 18.96 -10.69 5.26
N ASP A 56 19.45 -11.79 5.86
CA ASP A 56 19.03 -13.15 5.48
C ASP A 56 17.89 -13.71 6.35
N THR A 57 17.49 -12.97 7.38
CA THR A 57 16.43 -13.39 8.31
C THR A 57 15.12 -12.67 8.04
N TYR A 58 14.05 -13.43 7.88
CA TYR A 58 12.68 -12.92 7.79
C TYR A 58 12.23 -12.31 9.12
N THR A 59 11.70 -11.07 9.07
CA THR A 59 11.32 -10.31 10.26
C THR A 59 9.96 -9.62 10.09
N ILE A 60 9.50 -8.96 11.15
CA ILE A 60 8.27 -8.14 11.10
C ILE A 60 8.38 -6.99 10.11
N VAL A 61 9.59 -6.53 9.76
CA VAL A 61 9.79 -5.48 8.75
C VAL A 61 9.36 -5.95 7.37
N ASP A 62 9.62 -7.23 7.05
CA ASP A 62 9.17 -7.83 5.79
C ASP A 62 7.65 -7.98 5.74
N MET A 63 7.03 -8.27 6.88
CA MET A 63 5.56 -8.33 7.01
C MET A 63 4.94 -6.95 6.81
N ASP A 64 5.54 -5.90 7.39
CA ASP A 64 5.08 -4.52 7.26
C ASP A 64 5.22 -4.03 5.79
N VAL A 65 6.36 -4.29 5.15
CA VAL A 65 6.56 -4.02 3.70
C VAL A 65 5.52 -4.77 2.86
N TRP A 66 5.30 -6.06 3.13
CA TRP A 66 4.30 -6.87 2.43
C TRP A 66 2.89 -6.31 2.59
N GLY A 67 2.53 -5.88 3.79
CA GLY A 67 1.22 -5.33 4.09
C GLY A 67 0.83 -4.17 3.15
N TRP A 68 1.78 -3.28 2.87
CA TRP A 68 1.58 -2.14 1.98
C TRP A 68 1.81 -2.49 0.51
N ALA A 69 2.92 -3.18 0.18
CA ALA A 69 3.33 -3.41 -1.19
C ALA A 69 2.39 -4.36 -1.94
N ARG A 70 1.81 -5.38 -1.27
CA ARG A 70 0.89 -6.34 -1.91
C ARG A 70 -0.34 -5.69 -2.55
N LEU A 71 -0.74 -4.51 -2.09
CA LEU A 71 -1.88 -3.78 -2.63
C LEU A 71 -1.52 -2.93 -3.87
N MET A 72 -0.24 -2.77 -4.16
CA MET A 72 0.34 -2.03 -5.28
C MET A 72 -0.53 -0.86 -5.78
N PRO A 73 -0.53 0.27 -5.09
CA PRO A 73 -1.41 1.40 -5.41
C PRO A 73 -1.10 2.07 -6.77
N LEU A 74 0.05 1.71 -7.35
CA LEU A 74 0.49 2.18 -8.67
C LEU A 74 -0.10 1.34 -9.82
N GLY A 75 -0.71 0.19 -9.52
CA GLY A 75 -1.25 -0.77 -10.49
C GLY A 75 -0.25 -1.83 -10.94
N GLU A 76 -0.74 -2.89 -11.55
CA GLU A 76 0.02 -4.07 -11.97
C GLU A 76 1.27 -3.75 -12.83
N PRO A 77 1.21 -2.84 -13.84
CA PRO A 77 2.39 -2.55 -14.66
C PRO A 77 3.61 -2.02 -13.87
N ALA A 78 3.39 -1.48 -12.66
CA ALA A 78 4.47 -0.97 -11.83
C ALA A 78 5.41 -2.07 -11.31
N TRP A 79 4.96 -3.33 -11.19
CA TRP A 79 5.79 -4.43 -10.75
C TRP A 79 7.03 -4.66 -11.63
N ALA A 80 6.95 -4.36 -12.92
CA ALA A 80 8.10 -4.45 -13.82
C ALA A 80 9.27 -3.55 -13.39
N LYS A 81 8.98 -2.47 -12.63
CA LYS A 81 9.99 -1.53 -12.11
C LYS A 81 10.59 -1.98 -10.78
N PHE A 82 9.96 -2.93 -10.08
CA PHE A 82 10.31 -3.34 -8.72
C PHE A 82 10.39 -4.87 -8.58
N PRO A 83 11.28 -5.55 -9.35
CA PRO A 83 11.31 -7.02 -9.41
C PRO A 83 11.73 -7.66 -8.08
N ASN A 84 12.63 -7.01 -7.33
CA ASN A 84 13.10 -7.53 -6.03
C ASN A 84 12.04 -7.37 -4.94
N LEU A 85 11.32 -6.25 -4.95
CA LEU A 85 10.19 -6.04 -4.07
C LEU A 85 9.05 -7.02 -4.39
N LYS A 86 8.80 -7.25 -5.69
CA LYS A 86 7.82 -8.27 -6.11
C LYS A 86 8.18 -9.65 -5.61
N ARG A 87 9.46 -10.05 -5.72
CA ARG A 87 9.96 -11.32 -5.18
C ARG A 87 9.62 -11.46 -3.69
N LEU A 88 9.89 -10.43 -2.88
CA LEU A 88 9.55 -10.43 -1.45
C LEU A 88 8.05 -10.58 -1.23
N VAL A 89 7.23 -9.82 -1.97
CA VAL A 89 5.76 -9.87 -1.85
C VAL A 89 5.23 -11.26 -2.20
N ASP A 90 5.74 -11.87 -3.27
CA ASP A 90 5.35 -13.22 -3.69
C ASP A 90 5.73 -14.27 -2.63
N GLU A 91 6.98 -14.19 -2.11
CA GLU A 91 7.49 -15.10 -1.08
C GLU A 91 6.67 -15.01 0.22
N VAL A 92 6.38 -13.79 0.67
CA VAL A 92 5.58 -13.60 1.88
C VAL A 92 4.12 -14.03 1.66
N SER A 93 3.54 -13.73 0.49
CA SER A 93 2.17 -14.14 0.14
C SER A 93 1.99 -15.66 0.10
N ALA A 94 3.03 -16.40 -0.26
CA ALA A 94 3.01 -17.86 -0.28
C ALA A 94 3.02 -18.48 1.15
N ARG A 95 3.33 -17.70 2.18
CA ARG A 95 3.38 -18.23 3.56
C ARG A 95 1.98 -18.54 4.08
N PRO A 96 1.77 -19.70 4.76
CA PRO A 96 0.45 -20.06 5.27
C PRO A 96 -0.17 -19.02 6.21
N ALA A 97 0.65 -18.30 6.99
CA ALA A 97 0.15 -17.23 7.87
C ALA A 97 -0.37 -16.03 7.07
N ALA A 98 0.30 -15.64 5.98
CA ALA A 98 -0.15 -14.56 5.11
C ALA A 98 -1.46 -14.95 4.38
N GLN A 99 -1.55 -16.18 3.90
CA GLN A 99 -2.77 -16.71 3.27
C GLN A 99 -3.95 -16.69 4.25
N ARG A 100 -3.75 -17.14 5.49
CA ARG A 100 -4.80 -17.05 6.54
C ARG A 100 -5.21 -15.60 6.82
N ALA A 101 -4.25 -14.67 6.89
CA ALA A 101 -4.53 -13.26 7.12
C ALA A 101 -5.34 -12.64 5.97
N VAL A 102 -5.01 -12.98 4.73
CA VAL A 102 -5.78 -12.50 3.56
C VAL A 102 -7.19 -13.08 3.53
N ALA A 103 -7.34 -14.37 3.85
CA ALA A 103 -8.62 -15.06 3.89
C ALA A 103 -9.59 -14.56 4.98
N LEU A 104 -9.10 -13.77 5.96
CA LEU A 104 -9.97 -13.19 6.98
C LEU A 104 -11.07 -12.29 6.39
N LYS A 105 -10.79 -11.58 5.30
CA LYS A 105 -11.79 -10.74 4.62
C LYS A 105 -13.02 -11.54 4.18
N ASP A 106 -12.84 -12.82 3.79
CA ASP A 106 -13.91 -13.67 3.29
C ASP A 106 -14.85 -14.16 4.42
N LYS A 107 -14.44 -13.97 5.68
CA LYS A 107 -15.24 -14.28 6.88
C LYS A 107 -16.12 -13.12 7.34
N HIS A 108 -16.00 -11.97 6.71
CA HIS A 108 -16.70 -10.76 7.08
C HIS A 108 -17.43 -10.16 5.88
N ASN A 109 -18.67 -9.78 6.07
CA ASN A 109 -19.46 -9.06 5.08
C ASN A 109 -19.14 -7.56 5.17
N PHE A 110 -18.03 -7.14 4.58
CA PHE A 110 -17.72 -5.72 4.46
C PHE A 110 -18.48 -5.11 3.29
N LYS A 111 -18.99 -3.90 3.48
CA LYS A 111 -19.51 -3.09 2.40
C LYS A 111 -18.34 -2.75 1.46
N THR A 112 -18.45 -3.16 0.20
CA THR A 112 -17.40 -2.92 -0.82
C THR A 112 -17.74 -1.74 -1.71
N GLU A 113 -19.01 -1.31 -1.74
CA GLU A 113 -19.45 -0.16 -2.51
C GLU A 113 -19.09 1.14 -1.78
N MET A 114 -18.44 2.06 -2.52
CA MET A 114 -18.11 3.39 -2.05
C MET A 114 -19.24 4.36 -2.43
N ASP A 115 -20.41 4.18 -1.82
CA ASP A 115 -21.54 5.09 -1.96
C ASP A 115 -21.42 6.31 -1.03
N ASP A 116 -22.42 7.19 -1.04
CA ASP A 116 -22.42 8.42 -0.24
C ASP A 116 -22.41 8.16 1.27
N GLU A 117 -23.05 7.09 1.71
CA GLU A 117 -23.05 6.69 3.13
C GLU A 117 -21.64 6.26 3.56
N ALA A 118 -20.98 5.40 2.76
CA ALA A 118 -19.60 4.98 3.02
C ALA A 118 -18.63 6.17 3.01
N ARG A 119 -18.80 7.09 2.06
CA ARG A 119 -17.99 8.32 2.02
C ARG A 119 -18.17 9.19 3.25
N ARG A 120 -19.41 9.39 3.70
CA ARG A 120 -19.69 10.16 4.93
C ARG A 120 -19.07 9.53 6.16
N ALA A 121 -19.16 8.19 6.27
CA ALA A 121 -18.60 7.48 7.41
C ALA A 121 -17.06 7.50 7.44
N MET A 122 -16.42 7.35 6.28
CA MET A 122 -14.96 7.27 6.17
C MET A 122 -14.28 8.63 6.09
N PHE A 123 -14.93 9.64 5.51
CA PHE A 123 -14.31 10.92 5.16
C PHE A 123 -15.11 12.10 5.70
N ARG A 124 -15.16 12.23 7.02
CA ARG A 124 -15.91 13.29 7.73
C ARG A 124 -15.51 14.70 7.25
N HIS A 125 -14.24 14.91 6.90
CA HIS A 125 -13.74 16.19 6.39
C HIS A 125 -14.42 16.68 5.09
N LEU A 126 -15.13 15.80 4.36
CA LEU A 126 -15.93 16.21 3.21
C LEU A 126 -17.20 16.98 3.62
N HIS A 127 -17.63 16.86 4.87
CA HIS A 127 -18.86 17.44 5.39
C HIS A 127 -18.64 18.36 6.60
N GLU A 128 -17.49 18.28 7.25
CA GLU A 128 -17.11 19.06 8.41
C GLU A 128 -15.91 19.92 8.08
N LYS A 129 -16.02 21.23 8.27
CA LYS A 129 -14.86 22.13 8.14
C LYS A 129 -14.13 22.16 9.47
N VAL A 130 -12.82 22.02 9.42
CA VAL A 130 -11.96 22.32 10.56
C VAL A 130 -11.87 23.84 10.68
N ALA A 131 -12.25 24.37 11.83
CA ALA A 131 -12.19 25.80 12.11
C ALA A 131 -10.74 26.29 12.21
#